data_8139f3b2596c10945af8746d5e9e7ff2
#
_entry.id   8139f3b2596c10945af8746d5e9e7ff2
#
_cell.length_a   1.000
_cell.length_b   1.000
_cell.length_c   1.000
_cell.angle_alpha   90.00
_cell.angle_beta   90.00
_cell.angle_gamma   90.00
#
_symmetry.space_group_name_H-M   'P 1'
#
loop_
_entity.id
_entity.type
_entity.pdbx_description
1 polymer ?
#
loop_
_entity_poly.entity_id
_entity_poly.type
_entity_poly.pdbx_seq_one_letter_code
_entity_poly.pdbx_strand_id
1 'polypeptide(L)'
;TDASTSDYVVGLVVGQAGPAFYVLDLFREKTDVIGTMNMIARMHKRHQLDGTVIELAASGYAVYQMAKKKVPGMIGFKPERSKEARAAGIVPVVEAGNVYLPISSPWLDNFVSEFSLFPASKNDDQVDALTMAINYSLQRVAPQITEVTWGRGDRPLEGVKRIDIW
;
A
#
# COMPACT_ATOMS: atom_id res chain seq x y z
N THR A 1 26.51 -10.09 -4.50
CA THR A 1 25.36 -10.55 -5.30
C THR A 1 24.93 -9.41 -6.19
N ASP A 2 24.94 -9.66 -7.50
CA ASP A 2 24.75 -8.67 -8.54
C ASP A 2 23.32 -8.09 -8.45
N ALA A 3 23.20 -6.80 -8.22
CA ALA A 3 21.90 -6.10 -8.12
C ALA A 3 21.10 -6.13 -9.45
N SER A 4 21.69 -6.62 -10.52
CA SER A 4 21.07 -6.72 -11.86
C SER A 4 20.03 -7.85 -11.98
N THR A 5 20.00 -8.81 -11.05
CA THR A 5 19.08 -9.96 -11.06
C THR A 5 17.97 -9.90 -10.02
N SER A 6 17.96 -8.87 -9.17
CA SER A 6 16.90 -8.69 -8.16
C SER A 6 15.59 -8.20 -8.81
N ASP A 7 14.46 -8.78 -8.41
CA ASP A 7 13.13 -8.26 -8.71
C ASP A 7 12.90 -6.90 -8.01
N TYR A 8 11.92 -6.16 -8.50
CA TYR A 8 11.53 -4.93 -7.83
C TYR A 8 10.89 -5.23 -6.47
N VAL A 9 11.26 -4.43 -5.48
CA VAL A 9 10.55 -4.35 -4.21
C VAL A 9 9.71 -3.09 -4.23
N VAL A 10 8.42 -3.24 -3.99
CA VAL A 10 7.46 -2.14 -3.87
C VAL A 10 7.02 -2.02 -2.43
N GLY A 11 7.02 -0.80 -1.92
CA GLY A 11 6.41 -0.45 -0.65
C GLY A 11 5.51 0.76 -0.82
N LEU A 12 4.33 0.69 -0.22
CA LEU A 12 3.29 1.69 -0.32
C LEU A 12 2.90 2.16 1.08
N VAL A 13 2.82 3.48 1.27
CA VAL A 13 2.29 4.07 2.49
C VAL A 13 0.86 4.52 2.24
N VAL A 14 -0.06 3.96 3.00
CA VAL A 14 -1.50 4.25 2.89
C VAL A 14 -2.00 4.78 4.23
N GLY A 15 -2.63 5.94 4.20
CA GLY A 15 -3.43 6.47 5.31
C GLY A 15 -4.90 6.09 5.12
N GLN A 16 -5.62 5.90 6.23
CA GLN A 16 -7.06 5.69 6.22
C GLN A 16 -7.77 6.72 7.09
N ALA A 17 -8.82 7.32 6.57
CA ALA A 17 -9.71 8.19 7.33
C ALA A 17 -11.17 7.85 6.98
N GLY A 18 -11.87 7.22 7.91
CA GLY A 18 -13.21 6.69 7.64
C GLY A 18 -13.19 5.70 6.45
N PRO A 19 -14.02 5.90 5.42
CA PRO A 19 -14.05 5.05 4.24
C PRO A 19 -12.93 5.36 3.23
N ALA A 20 -12.19 6.46 3.41
CA ALA A 20 -11.23 6.96 2.43
C ALA A 20 -9.81 6.42 2.70
N PHE A 21 -9.13 6.08 1.62
CA PHE A 21 -7.73 5.64 1.59
C PHE A 21 -6.88 6.64 0.82
N TYR A 22 -5.76 7.03 1.39
CA TYR A 22 -4.84 8.00 0.83
C TYR A 22 -3.49 7.35 0.58
N VAL A 23 -3.06 7.29 -0.67
CA VAL A 23 -1.72 6.85 -1.02
C VAL A 23 -0.76 8.00 -0.77
N LEU A 24 0.03 7.90 0.28
CA LEU A 24 0.87 8.99 0.79
C LEU A 24 2.29 8.95 0.23
N ASP A 25 2.82 7.76 0.04
CA ASP A 25 4.18 7.57 -0.45
C ASP A 25 4.34 6.20 -1.11
N LEU A 26 5.26 6.10 -2.05
CA LEU A 26 5.58 4.86 -2.73
C LEU A 26 7.09 4.81 -2.99
N PHE A 27 7.69 3.66 -2.75
CA PHE A 27 8.99 3.33 -3.30
C PHE A 27 8.93 2.08 -4.18
N ARG A 28 9.75 2.06 -5.22
CA ARG A 28 9.91 0.94 -6.13
C ARG A 28 11.37 0.86 -6.53
N GLU A 29 12.09 -0.07 -5.97
CA GLU A 29 13.53 -0.19 -6.18
C GLU A 29 13.93 -1.67 -6.33
N LYS A 30 14.99 -1.92 -7.10
CA LYS A 30 15.68 -3.21 -7.08
C LYS A 30 16.63 -3.24 -5.89
N THR A 31 16.32 -4.04 -4.91
CA THR A 31 17.12 -4.10 -3.68
C THR A 31 17.07 -5.50 -3.05
N ASP A 32 17.99 -5.75 -2.15
CA ASP A 32 18.04 -6.98 -1.37
C ASP A 32 17.25 -6.87 -0.04
N VAL A 33 17.32 -7.91 0.77
CA VAL A 33 16.65 -7.98 2.07
C VAL A 33 17.08 -6.82 2.99
N ILE A 34 18.36 -6.47 3.00
CA ILE A 34 18.90 -5.41 3.87
C ILE A 34 18.43 -4.04 3.38
N GLY A 35 18.48 -3.81 2.07
CA GLY A 35 17.94 -2.58 1.47
C GLY A 35 16.45 -2.42 1.75
N THR A 36 15.67 -3.51 1.61
CA THR A 36 14.22 -3.51 1.95
C THR A 36 13.99 -3.14 3.41
N MET A 37 14.75 -3.70 4.34
CA MET A 37 14.65 -3.35 5.76
C MET A 37 14.97 -1.88 6.02
N ASN A 38 16.00 -1.35 5.39
CA ASN A 38 16.37 0.06 5.52
C ASN A 38 15.28 0.97 4.98
N MET A 39 14.62 0.59 3.88
CA MET A 39 13.47 1.31 3.33
C MET A 39 12.29 1.30 4.30
N ILE A 40 11.91 0.16 4.86
CA ILE A 40 10.86 0.05 5.86
C ILE A 40 11.17 0.96 7.06
N ALA A 41 12.38 0.93 7.58
CA ALA A 41 12.78 1.77 8.70
C ALA A 41 12.70 3.27 8.37
N ARG A 42 13.09 3.69 7.16
CA ARG A 42 12.95 5.07 6.69
C ARG A 42 11.48 5.50 6.61
N MET A 43 10.60 4.62 6.08
CA MET A 43 9.16 4.91 5.97
C MET A 43 8.50 5.03 7.34
N HIS A 44 8.84 4.14 8.28
CA HIS A 44 8.39 4.26 9.67
C HIS A 44 8.78 5.59 10.31
N LYS A 45 10.04 5.99 10.14
CA LYS A 45 10.54 7.26 10.69
C LYS A 45 9.86 8.47 10.04
N ARG A 46 9.62 8.42 8.73
CA ARG A 46 9.06 9.54 7.96
C ARG A 46 7.56 9.73 8.21
N HIS A 47 6.80 8.63 8.26
CA HIS A 47 5.34 8.65 8.28
C HIS A 47 4.73 8.24 9.62
N GLN A 48 5.56 7.84 10.61
CA GLN A 48 5.09 7.36 11.92
C GLN A 48 4.02 6.26 11.77
N LEU A 49 4.37 5.20 11.04
CA LEU A 49 3.43 4.15 10.67
C LEU A 49 2.92 3.37 11.88
N ASP A 50 1.62 3.11 11.93
CA ASP A 50 0.98 2.26 12.94
C ASP A 50 1.31 0.77 12.75
N GLY A 51 1.62 0.37 11.51
CA GLY A 51 2.01 -1.00 11.18
C GLY A 51 2.57 -1.13 9.77
N THR A 52 3.20 -2.26 9.51
CA THR A 52 3.72 -2.62 8.19
C THR A 52 3.30 -4.04 7.85
N VAL A 53 2.56 -4.20 6.76
CA VAL A 53 2.16 -5.50 6.23
C VAL A 53 3.19 -5.96 5.20
N ILE A 54 3.66 -7.20 5.33
CA ILE A 54 4.63 -7.80 4.42
C ILE A 54 4.08 -9.13 3.93
N GLU A 55 4.09 -9.36 2.62
CA GLU A 55 3.76 -10.67 2.05
C GLU A 55 4.84 -11.69 2.38
N LEU A 56 4.46 -12.82 2.99
CA LEU A 56 5.35 -13.92 3.38
C LEU A 56 5.64 -14.85 2.19
N ALA A 57 6.09 -14.27 1.08
CA ALA A 57 6.53 -14.99 -0.11
C ALA A 57 7.95 -14.60 -0.47
N ALA A 58 8.69 -15.50 -1.08
CA ALA A 58 10.07 -15.28 -1.53
C ALA A 58 10.94 -14.56 -0.47
N SER A 59 11.53 -13.43 -0.81
CA SER A 59 12.37 -12.62 0.10
C SER A 59 11.60 -11.97 1.25
N GLY A 60 10.28 -11.79 1.12
CA GLY A 60 9.44 -11.15 2.14
C GLY A 60 9.45 -11.88 3.48
N TYR A 61 9.57 -13.23 3.48
CA TYR A 61 9.71 -13.98 4.71
C TYR A 61 11.01 -13.63 5.46
N ALA A 62 12.13 -13.52 4.77
CA ALA A 62 13.41 -13.15 5.37
C ALA A 62 13.37 -11.72 5.91
N VAL A 63 12.81 -10.77 5.15
CA VAL A 63 12.60 -9.38 5.60
C VAL A 63 11.76 -9.35 6.87
N TYR A 64 10.62 -10.06 6.89
CA TYR A 64 9.75 -10.13 8.06
C TYR A 64 10.47 -10.67 9.29
N GLN A 65 11.21 -11.81 9.17
CA GLN A 65 11.92 -12.40 10.29
C GLN A 65 12.98 -11.46 10.89
N MET A 66 13.65 -10.69 10.05
CA MET A 66 14.66 -9.72 10.49
C MET A 66 14.02 -8.44 11.04
N ALA A 67 12.98 -7.92 10.38
CA ALA A 67 12.36 -6.65 10.72
C ALA A 67 11.48 -6.71 11.97
N LYS A 68 10.77 -7.81 12.22
CA LYS A 68 9.81 -7.93 13.33
C LYS A 68 10.40 -7.67 14.72
N LYS A 69 11.72 -7.79 14.87
CA LYS A 69 12.41 -7.50 16.13
C LYS A 69 12.86 -6.05 16.26
N LYS A 70 12.87 -5.29 15.17
CA LYS A 70 13.44 -3.93 15.10
C LYS A 70 12.40 -2.87 14.75
N VAL A 71 11.36 -3.23 14.03
CA VAL A 71 10.32 -2.33 13.55
C VAL A 71 9.01 -2.70 14.25
N PRO A 72 8.38 -1.77 14.98
CA PRO A 72 7.10 -2.02 15.63
C PRO A 72 5.99 -2.26 14.59
N GLY A 73 4.97 -3.03 14.98
CA GLY A 73 3.79 -3.24 14.15
C GLY A 73 4.02 -4.04 12.87
N MET A 74 5.07 -4.87 12.81
CA MET A 74 5.29 -5.74 11.65
C MET A 74 4.28 -6.89 11.61
N ILE A 75 3.60 -7.04 10.47
CA ILE A 75 2.56 -8.03 10.23
C ILE A 75 2.93 -8.85 9.00
N GLY A 76 3.05 -10.16 9.20
CA GLY A 76 3.23 -11.10 8.10
C GLY A 76 1.88 -11.45 7.46
N PHE A 77 1.75 -11.30 6.16
CA PHE A 77 0.57 -11.65 5.39
C PHE A 77 0.88 -12.83 4.46
N LYS A 78 0.05 -13.85 4.51
CA LYS A 78 0.12 -14.99 3.59
C LYS A 78 -1.12 -14.97 2.70
N PRO A 79 -0.98 -14.73 1.39
CA PRO A 79 -2.14 -14.67 0.50
C PRO A 79 -2.76 -16.06 0.35
N GLU A 80 -4.08 -16.14 0.53
CA GLU A 80 -4.87 -17.36 0.33
C GLU A 80 -5.62 -17.37 -1.01
N ARG A 81 -5.67 -16.20 -1.68
CA ARG A 81 -6.40 -16.00 -2.94
C ARG A 81 -5.46 -15.55 -4.04
N SER A 82 -5.89 -15.73 -5.31
CA SER A 82 -5.15 -15.20 -6.46
C SER A 82 -5.07 -13.67 -6.42
N LYS A 83 -4.15 -13.09 -7.17
CA LYS A 83 -3.97 -11.64 -7.31
C LYS A 83 -5.25 -10.97 -7.78
N GLU A 84 -5.89 -11.52 -8.83
CA GLU A 84 -7.13 -11.01 -9.40
C GLU A 84 -8.28 -11.06 -8.39
N ALA A 85 -8.41 -12.13 -7.63
CA ALA A 85 -9.44 -12.24 -6.59
C ALA A 85 -9.21 -11.25 -5.43
N ARG A 86 -7.95 -10.95 -5.12
CA ARG A 86 -7.60 -9.91 -4.13
C ARG A 86 -7.89 -8.52 -4.67
N ALA A 87 -7.54 -8.24 -5.93
CA ALA A 87 -7.82 -6.98 -6.58
C ALA A 87 -9.32 -6.71 -6.71
N ALA A 88 -10.11 -7.73 -7.07
CA ALA A 88 -11.57 -7.62 -7.11
C ALA A 88 -12.16 -7.21 -5.74
N GLY A 89 -11.52 -7.57 -4.63
CA GLY A 89 -11.95 -7.19 -3.28
C GLY A 89 -11.90 -5.69 -2.99
N ILE A 90 -11.09 -4.93 -3.70
CA ILE A 90 -10.98 -3.47 -3.51
C ILE A 90 -11.76 -2.65 -4.55
N VAL A 91 -12.29 -3.29 -5.59
CA VAL A 91 -13.06 -2.62 -6.65
C VAL A 91 -14.18 -1.74 -6.08
N PRO A 92 -15.01 -2.19 -5.13
CA PRO A 92 -16.06 -1.33 -4.57
C PRO A 92 -15.54 -0.06 -3.89
N VAL A 93 -14.36 -0.12 -3.29
CA VAL A 93 -13.72 1.05 -2.65
C VAL A 93 -13.24 2.04 -3.70
N VAL A 94 -12.68 1.53 -4.80
CA VAL A 94 -12.20 2.36 -5.92
C VAL A 94 -13.38 2.99 -6.67
N GLU A 95 -14.42 2.21 -7.01
CA GLU A 95 -15.63 2.69 -7.69
C GLU A 95 -16.39 3.73 -6.87
N ALA A 96 -16.41 3.59 -5.55
CA ALA A 96 -16.97 4.61 -4.65
C ALA A 96 -16.13 5.90 -4.62
N GLY A 97 -14.96 5.93 -5.30
CA GLY A 97 -14.03 7.06 -5.30
C GLY A 97 -13.39 7.31 -3.94
N ASN A 98 -13.19 6.27 -3.15
CA ASN A 98 -12.59 6.34 -1.81
C ASN A 98 -11.09 6.10 -1.80
N VAL A 99 -10.42 6.06 -2.96
CA VAL A 99 -8.97 6.00 -3.09
C VAL A 99 -8.45 7.33 -3.62
N TYR A 100 -7.56 7.96 -2.87
CA TYR A 100 -7.00 9.26 -3.17
C TYR A 100 -5.51 9.15 -3.45
N LEU A 101 -5.08 9.78 -4.54
CA LEU A 101 -3.68 9.88 -4.93
C LEU A 101 -3.20 11.32 -4.79
N PRO A 102 -1.90 11.58 -4.58
CA PRO A 102 -1.38 12.94 -4.54
C PRO A 102 -1.54 13.62 -5.90
N ILE A 103 -1.64 14.94 -5.91
CA ILE A 103 -1.76 15.72 -7.16
C ILE A 103 -0.48 15.58 -8.00
N SER A 104 0.66 15.49 -7.35
CA SER A 104 1.96 15.37 -7.99
C SER A 104 2.90 14.51 -7.14
N SER A 105 3.51 13.52 -7.78
CA SER A 105 4.58 12.70 -7.20
C SER A 105 5.39 12.07 -8.33
N PRO A 106 6.69 11.85 -8.16
CA PRO A 106 7.53 11.27 -9.21
C PRO A 106 7.11 9.87 -9.66
N TRP A 107 6.39 9.15 -8.81
CA TRP A 107 5.93 7.78 -9.06
C TRP A 107 4.51 7.69 -9.62
N LEU A 108 3.74 8.79 -9.65
CA LEU A 108 2.30 8.78 -9.91
C LEU A 108 1.94 8.25 -11.30
N ASP A 109 2.62 8.72 -12.35
CA ASP A 109 2.32 8.30 -13.73
C ASP A 109 2.55 6.80 -13.93
N ASN A 110 3.63 6.27 -13.35
CA ASN A 110 3.93 4.84 -13.40
C ASN A 110 2.90 4.02 -12.63
N PHE A 111 2.47 4.51 -11.47
CA PHE A 111 1.44 3.89 -10.64
C PHE A 111 0.10 3.81 -11.39
N VAL A 112 -0.39 4.93 -11.92
CA VAL A 112 -1.66 4.98 -12.67
C VAL A 112 -1.59 4.09 -13.93
N SER A 113 -0.47 4.10 -14.64
CA SER A 113 -0.27 3.25 -15.83
C SER A 113 -0.37 1.76 -15.49
N GLU A 114 0.25 1.31 -14.39
CA GLU A 114 0.21 -0.10 -13.98
C GLU A 114 -1.23 -0.54 -13.63
N PHE A 115 -1.97 0.30 -12.91
CA PHE A 115 -3.38 0.04 -12.59
C PHE A 115 -4.27 -0.02 -13.84
N SER A 116 -4.09 0.92 -14.77
CA SER A 116 -4.89 0.99 -16.01
C SER A 116 -4.68 -0.22 -16.92
N LEU A 117 -3.53 -0.88 -16.84
CA LEU A 117 -3.20 -2.04 -17.65
C LEU A 117 -3.45 -3.38 -16.95
N PHE A 118 -3.76 -3.37 -15.66
CA PHE A 118 -4.03 -4.60 -14.91
C PHE A 118 -5.30 -5.31 -15.43
N PRO A 119 -5.32 -6.65 -15.59
CA PRO A 119 -4.26 -7.61 -15.25
C PRO A 119 -3.24 -7.86 -16.39
N ALA A 120 -3.33 -7.18 -17.52
CA ALA A 120 -2.44 -7.36 -18.67
C ALA A 120 -1.08 -6.64 -18.53
N SER A 121 -0.84 -5.95 -17.44
CA SER A 121 0.42 -5.26 -17.14
C SER A 121 1.57 -6.25 -17.00
N LYS A 122 2.77 -5.87 -17.49
CA LYS A 122 4.00 -6.64 -17.32
C LYS A 122 4.42 -6.71 -15.84
N ASN A 123 4.13 -5.67 -15.07
CA ASN A 123 4.38 -5.58 -13.64
C ASN A 123 3.05 -5.31 -12.95
N ASP A 124 2.84 -5.93 -11.81
CA ASP A 124 1.63 -5.81 -11.00
C ASP A 124 1.93 -5.56 -9.50
N ASP A 125 3.20 -5.27 -9.19
CA ASP A 125 3.68 -5.16 -7.82
C ASP A 125 3.02 -4.00 -7.06
N GLN A 126 2.72 -2.88 -7.75
CA GLN A 126 2.05 -1.72 -7.14
C GLN A 126 0.56 -1.99 -6.91
N VAL A 127 -0.08 -2.72 -7.84
CA VAL A 127 -1.46 -3.18 -7.69
C VAL A 127 -1.57 -4.12 -6.49
N ASP A 128 -0.65 -5.08 -6.37
CA ASP A 128 -0.60 -6.00 -5.23
C ASP A 128 -0.39 -5.26 -3.91
N ALA A 129 0.50 -4.27 -3.87
CA ALA A 129 0.78 -3.49 -2.66
C ALA A 129 -0.46 -2.71 -2.18
N LEU A 130 -1.16 -2.01 -3.09
CA LEU A 130 -2.38 -1.27 -2.73
C LEU A 130 -3.50 -2.23 -2.31
N THR A 131 -3.69 -3.29 -3.08
CA THR A 131 -4.69 -4.32 -2.80
C THR A 131 -4.49 -4.93 -1.41
N MET A 132 -3.25 -5.25 -1.06
CA MET A 132 -2.89 -5.78 0.26
C MET A 132 -3.18 -4.75 1.36
N ALA A 133 -2.80 -3.49 1.18
CA ALA A 133 -3.00 -2.44 2.17
C ALA A 133 -4.49 -2.19 2.45
N ILE A 134 -5.32 -2.06 1.41
CA ILE A 134 -6.76 -1.81 1.55
C ILE A 134 -7.46 -3.03 2.15
N ASN A 135 -7.23 -4.23 1.62
CA ASN A 135 -7.86 -5.45 2.16
C ASN A 135 -7.50 -5.69 3.62
N TYR A 136 -6.23 -5.46 4.00
CA TYR A 136 -5.81 -5.56 5.39
C TYR A 136 -6.54 -4.55 6.28
N SER A 137 -6.65 -3.30 5.84
CA SER A 137 -7.33 -2.24 6.57
C SER A 137 -8.82 -2.52 6.73
N LEU A 138 -9.49 -2.98 5.67
CA LEU A 138 -10.92 -3.36 5.73
C LEU A 138 -11.19 -4.52 6.71
N GLN A 139 -10.28 -5.47 6.83
CA GLN A 139 -10.41 -6.59 7.78
C GLN A 139 -10.23 -6.14 9.24
N ARG A 140 -9.48 -5.08 9.50
CA ARG A 140 -9.25 -4.55 10.86
C ARG A 140 -10.36 -3.63 11.34
N VAL A 141 -11.10 -3.01 10.45
CA VAL A 141 -12.28 -2.21 10.78
C VAL A 141 -13.47 -3.17 10.96
N ALA A 142 -13.46 -3.95 12.03
CA ALA A 142 -14.73 -4.36 12.62
C ALA A 142 -15.44 -3.06 13.05
N PRO A 143 -16.76 -2.87 12.80
CA PRO A 143 -17.42 -1.61 13.04
C PRO A 143 -17.43 -1.29 14.52
N GLN A 144 -16.48 -0.54 14.99
CA GLN A 144 -16.64 0.30 16.15
C GLN A 144 -17.53 1.44 15.66
N ILE A 145 -18.85 1.29 15.86
CA ILE A 145 -19.80 2.38 15.72
C ILE A 145 -19.49 3.36 16.84
N THR A 146 -18.51 4.18 16.63
CA THR A 146 -18.34 5.43 17.36
C THR A 146 -19.00 6.49 16.47
N GLU A 147 -20.03 7.17 16.97
CA GLU A 147 -20.58 8.36 16.34
C GLU A 147 -19.42 9.31 16.04
N VAL A 148 -19.05 9.39 14.76
CA VAL A 148 -18.13 10.43 14.31
C VAL A 148 -18.97 11.68 14.12
N THR A 149 -18.96 12.55 15.11
CA THR A 149 -19.45 13.91 14.95
C THR A 149 -18.55 14.62 13.94
N TRP A 150 -19.06 14.78 12.73
CA TRP A 150 -18.40 15.57 11.68
C TRP A 150 -18.33 17.02 12.13
N GLY A 151 -17.15 17.47 12.51
CA GLY A 151 -16.86 18.91 12.56
C GLY A 151 -16.97 19.47 11.15
N ARG A 152 -17.71 20.57 10.98
CA ARG A 152 -17.90 21.28 9.69
C ARG A 152 -16.55 21.56 9.06
N GLY A 153 -16.23 20.86 7.98
CA GLY A 153 -15.02 21.06 7.22
C GLY A 153 -14.82 20.02 6.13
N ASP A 154 -15.77 19.92 5.17
CA ASP A 154 -15.66 19.11 3.95
C ASP A 154 -14.61 19.67 2.98
N ARG A 155 -13.36 19.78 3.41
CA ARG A 155 -12.29 20.05 2.44
C ARG A 155 -11.38 18.82 2.37
N PRO A 156 -11.17 18.28 1.12
CA PRO A 156 -10.06 17.37 0.88
C PRO A 156 -8.77 18.00 1.39
N LEU A 157 -7.87 17.20 1.94
CA LEU A 157 -6.55 17.65 2.31
C LEU A 157 -5.92 18.38 1.11
N GLU A 158 -5.43 19.60 1.31
CA GLU A 158 -4.76 20.34 0.23
C GLU A 158 -3.64 19.48 -0.37
N GLY A 159 -3.61 19.38 -1.70
CA GLY A 159 -2.62 18.57 -2.42
C GLY A 159 -3.05 17.13 -2.73
N VAL A 160 -4.28 16.72 -2.43
CA VAL A 160 -4.82 15.39 -2.75
C VAL A 160 -5.90 15.50 -3.83
N LYS A 161 -5.81 14.67 -4.86
CA LYS A 161 -6.79 14.59 -5.94
C LYS A 161 -7.48 13.24 -5.91
N ARG A 162 -8.82 13.25 -5.99
CA ARG A 162 -9.60 12.04 -6.30
C ARG A 162 -9.31 11.64 -7.75
N ILE A 163 -8.99 10.38 -7.96
CA ILE A 163 -8.82 9.82 -9.31
C ILE A 163 -9.85 8.71 -9.48
N ASP A 164 -10.69 8.87 -10.49
CA ASP A 164 -11.53 7.81 -11.00
C ASP A 164 -10.64 6.98 -11.96
N ILE A 165 -10.37 5.73 -11.59
CA ILE A 165 -9.42 4.86 -12.30
C ILE A 165 -10.12 4.04 -13.41
N TRP A 166 -11.37 4.37 -13.75
CA TRP A 166 -12.16 3.69 -14.81
C TRP A 166 -12.62 4.64 -15.90
#